data_c324fe8be74331cc5ae17a70aefa68f9
#
_entry.id   c324fe8be74331cc5ae17a70aefa68f9
#
_cell.length_a   1.000
_cell.length_b   1.000
_cell.length_c   1.000
_cell.angle_alpha   90.00
_cell.angle_beta   90.00
_cell.angle_gamma   90.00
#
_symmetry.space_group_name_H-M   'P 1'
#
loop_
_entity.id
_entity.type
_entity.pdbx_description
1 polymer ?
#
loop_
_entity_poly.entity_id
_entity_poly.type
_entity_poly.pdbx_seq_one_letter_code
_entity_poly.pdbx_strand_id
1 'polypeptide(L)'
;MDIDNFERGVLRLSPNLASHQSKFDAVTSFAYNAGLGNYQRSTIRMKVNRGDWEGAAEAFMSWTKAGGKEVAGLVKRRKAEVVLFLS
;
A
#
# COMPACT_ATOMS: atom_id res chain seq x y z
N MET A 1 8.78 -7.62 15.10
CA MET A 1 8.67 -7.83 13.67
C MET A 1 9.50 -6.78 12.94
N ASP A 2 10.25 -7.21 11.98
CA ASP A 2 11.25 -6.38 11.33
C ASP A 2 10.67 -5.70 10.08
N ILE A 3 10.67 -4.35 10.06
CA ILE A 3 10.15 -3.60 8.92
C ILE A 3 10.98 -3.85 7.65
N ASP A 4 12.26 -4.22 7.81
CA ASP A 4 13.13 -4.52 6.66
C ASP A 4 12.58 -5.68 5.84
N ASN A 5 11.93 -6.66 6.46
CA ASN A 5 11.30 -7.77 5.75
C ASN A 5 10.15 -7.28 4.86
N PHE A 6 9.39 -6.29 5.33
CA PHE A 6 8.30 -5.70 4.55
C PHE A 6 8.85 -4.87 3.40
N GLU A 7 9.92 -4.14 3.63
CA GLU A 7 10.57 -3.35 2.59
C GLU A 7 11.10 -4.23 1.48
N ARG A 8 11.81 -5.30 1.83
CA ARG A 8 12.33 -6.25 0.84
C ARG A 8 11.19 -6.95 0.09
N GLY A 9 10.13 -7.33 0.81
CA GLY A 9 8.97 -7.96 0.19
C GLY A 9 8.25 -7.04 -0.78
N VAL A 10 8.11 -5.77 -0.42
CA VAL A 10 7.49 -4.76 -1.30
C VAL A 10 8.31 -4.57 -2.57
N LEU A 11 9.64 -4.45 -2.44
CA LEU A 11 10.51 -4.29 -3.62
C LEU A 11 10.51 -5.52 -4.51
N ARG A 12 10.40 -6.71 -3.91
CA ARG A 12 10.30 -7.95 -4.69
C ARG A 12 9.01 -7.98 -5.50
N LEU A 13 7.90 -7.54 -4.90
CA LEU A 13 6.59 -7.56 -5.55
C LEU A 13 6.39 -6.39 -6.52
N SER A 14 7.04 -5.27 -6.26
CA SER A 14 6.90 -4.04 -7.04
C SER A 14 8.26 -3.35 -7.20
N PRO A 15 9.14 -3.90 -8.05
CA PRO A 15 10.51 -3.37 -8.20
C PRO A 15 10.59 -1.93 -8.67
N ASN A 16 9.57 -1.45 -9.40
CA ASN A 16 9.55 -0.07 -9.89
C ASN A 16 9.46 0.96 -8.76
N LEU A 17 9.09 0.54 -7.56
CA LEU A 17 9.05 1.44 -6.41
C LEU A 17 10.44 1.86 -5.93
N ALA A 18 11.51 1.17 -6.38
CA ALA A 18 12.86 1.51 -5.99
C ALA A 18 13.24 2.95 -6.36
N SER A 19 12.63 3.52 -7.40
CA SER A 19 12.89 4.89 -7.84
C SER A 19 11.85 5.91 -7.38
N HIS A 20 10.92 5.49 -6.49
CA HIS A 20 9.82 6.35 -6.03
C HIS A 20 9.68 6.24 -4.51
N GLN A 21 10.50 7.00 -3.77
CA GLN A 21 10.64 6.83 -2.31
C GLN A 21 9.32 7.02 -1.57
N SER A 22 8.57 8.07 -1.86
CA SER A 22 7.30 8.31 -1.14
C SER A 22 6.28 7.22 -1.41
N LYS A 23 6.23 6.74 -2.63
CA LYS A 23 5.34 5.63 -3.00
C LYS A 23 5.77 4.34 -2.33
N PHE A 24 7.07 4.08 -2.29
CA PHE A 24 7.62 2.93 -1.59
C PHE A 24 7.26 2.97 -0.10
N ASP A 25 7.41 4.13 0.53
CA ASP A 25 7.11 4.28 1.95
C ASP A 25 5.62 4.04 2.23
N ALA A 26 4.74 4.56 1.39
CA ALA A 26 3.30 4.38 1.55
C ALA A 26 2.89 2.92 1.39
N VAL A 27 3.43 2.23 0.38
CA VAL A 27 3.14 0.81 0.15
C VAL A 27 3.70 -0.04 1.28
N THR A 28 4.90 0.29 1.78
CA THR A 28 5.49 -0.42 2.92
C THR A 28 4.61 -0.28 4.16
N SER A 29 4.10 0.93 4.42
CA SER A 29 3.16 1.18 5.52
C SER A 29 1.90 0.32 5.38
N PHE A 30 1.34 0.26 4.18
CA PHE A 30 0.18 -0.58 3.90
C PHE A 30 0.49 -2.06 4.17
N ALA A 31 1.61 -2.55 3.65
CA ALA A 31 1.99 -3.95 3.80
C ALA A 31 2.25 -4.32 5.26
N TYR A 32 2.85 -3.40 6.03
CA TYR A 32 3.08 -3.60 7.45
C TYR A 32 1.76 -3.75 8.21
N ASN A 33 0.75 -2.97 7.85
CA ASN A 33 -0.57 -3.01 8.51
C ASN A 33 -1.44 -4.15 8.01
N ALA A 34 -1.51 -4.36 6.69
CA ALA A 34 -2.45 -5.29 6.08
C ALA A 34 -1.82 -6.65 5.73
N GLY A 35 -0.50 -6.71 5.62
CA GLY A 35 0.24 -7.93 5.28
C GLY A 35 0.73 -7.95 3.85
N LEU A 36 1.92 -8.52 3.64
CA LEU A 36 2.49 -8.68 2.30
C LEU A 36 1.63 -9.57 1.40
N GLY A 37 1.03 -10.61 1.95
CA GLY A 37 0.15 -11.49 1.18
C GLY A 37 -1.06 -10.75 0.65
N ASN A 38 -1.61 -9.84 1.44
CA ASN A 38 -2.73 -9.01 0.99
C ASN A 38 -2.28 -8.02 -0.07
N TYR A 39 -1.11 -7.41 0.10
CA TYR A 39 -0.56 -6.53 -0.93
C TYR A 39 -0.36 -7.31 -2.24
N GLN A 40 0.22 -8.50 -2.15
CA GLN A 40 0.49 -9.34 -3.33
C GLN A 40 -0.77 -9.57 -4.16
N ARG A 41 -1.91 -9.76 -3.50
CA ARG A 41 -3.18 -10.05 -4.16
C ARG A 41 -4.02 -8.81 -4.44
N SER A 42 -3.52 -7.63 -4.08
CA SER A 42 -4.32 -6.40 -4.12
C SER A 42 -4.35 -5.77 -5.50
N THR A 43 -5.40 -5.00 -5.74
CA THR A 43 -5.47 -4.10 -6.88
C THR A 43 -4.41 -3.01 -6.78
N ILE A 44 -4.02 -2.64 -5.55
CA ILE A 44 -2.94 -1.66 -5.34
C ILE A 44 -1.69 -2.11 -6.08
N ARG A 45 -1.26 -3.35 -5.85
CA ARG A 45 -0.05 -3.88 -6.48
C ARG A 45 -0.16 -3.88 -8.00
N MET A 46 -1.31 -4.31 -8.52
CA MET A 46 -1.53 -4.35 -9.96
C MET A 46 -1.38 -2.96 -10.58
N LYS A 47 -1.97 -1.94 -9.96
CA LYS A 47 -1.88 -0.56 -10.43
C LYS A 47 -0.47 0.00 -10.29
N VAL A 48 0.18 -0.25 -9.15
CA VAL A 48 1.56 0.16 -8.92
C VAL A 48 2.48 -0.41 -9.99
N ASN A 49 2.35 -1.70 -10.28
CA ASN A 49 3.23 -2.36 -11.24
C ASN A 49 3.02 -1.89 -12.68
N ARG A 50 1.87 -1.28 -12.95
CA ARG A 50 1.58 -0.63 -14.24
C ARG A 50 2.00 0.85 -14.28
N GLY A 51 2.40 1.40 -13.16
CA GLY A 51 2.67 2.84 -13.05
C GLY A 51 1.41 3.70 -13.03
N ASP A 52 0.25 3.08 -12.77
CA ASP A 52 -1.01 3.80 -12.65
C ASP A 52 -1.16 4.31 -11.22
N TRP A 53 -0.51 5.43 -10.93
CA TRP A 53 -0.42 5.98 -9.58
C TRP A 53 -1.78 6.42 -9.04
N GLU A 54 -2.60 7.05 -9.87
CA GLU A 54 -3.94 7.48 -9.46
C GLU A 54 -4.83 6.29 -9.15
N GLY A 55 -4.82 5.27 -10.00
CA GLY A 55 -5.58 4.06 -9.76
C GLY A 55 -5.12 3.31 -8.53
N ALA A 56 -3.80 3.31 -8.26
CA ALA A 56 -3.27 2.70 -7.05
C ALA A 56 -3.76 3.46 -5.80
N ALA A 57 -3.74 4.79 -5.83
CA ALA A 57 -4.23 5.60 -4.72
C ALA A 57 -5.70 5.31 -4.41
N GLU A 58 -6.53 5.22 -5.43
CA GLU A 58 -7.94 4.84 -5.25
C GLU A 58 -8.08 3.47 -4.63
N ALA A 59 -7.25 2.52 -5.07
CA ALA A 59 -7.30 1.15 -4.56
C ALA A 59 -6.95 1.06 -3.08
N PHE A 60 -6.08 1.94 -2.56
CA PHE A 60 -5.80 2.00 -1.13
C PHE A 60 -7.09 2.15 -0.33
N MET A 61 -8.03 2.97 -0.81
CA MET A 61 -9.23 3.32 -0.07
C MET A 61 -10.26 2.18 0.02
N SER A 62 -10.04 1.07 -0.67
CA SER A 62 -10.88 -0.11 -0.47
C SER A 62 -10.44 -0.95 0.74
N TRP A 63 -9.33 -0.59 1.39
CA TRP A 63 -8.80 -1.34 2.55
C TRP A 63 -9.11 -0.63 3.86
N THR A 64 -10.39 -0.33 4.07
CA THR A 64 -10.86 0.44 5.23
C THR A 64 -11.81 -0.36 6.13
N LYS A 65 -11.99 -1.66 5.84
CA LYS A 65 -12.97 -2.48 6.56
C LYS A 65 -12.30 -3.55 7.39
N ALA A 66 -12.94 -3.90 8.51
CA ALA A 66 -12.60 -5.06 9.31
C ALA A 66 -13.91 -5.74 9.69
N GLY A 67 -13.99 -7.05 9.51
CA GLY A 67 -15.22 -7.80 9.79
C GLY A 67 -16.41 -7.35 8.95
N GLY A 68 -16.16 -6.83 7.74
CA GLY A 68 -17.21 -6.39 6.84
C GLY A 68 -17.71 -4.97 7.09
N LYS A 69 -17.17 -4.29 8.10
CA LYS A 69 -17.59 -2.94 8.47
C LYS A 69 -16.44 -1.95 8.33
N GLU A 70 -16.76 -0.73 7.89
CA GLU A 70 -15.77 0.33 7.81
C GLU A 70 -15.31 0.72 9.21
N VAL A 71 -14.00 0.87 9.38
CA VAL A 71 -13.37 1.25 10.65
C VAL A 71 -12.72 2.61 10.48
N ALA A 72 -13.11 3.58 11.31
CA ALA A 72 -12.61 4.96 11.21
C ALA A 72 -11.09 5.05 11.27
N GLY A 73 -10.44 4.24 12.11
CA GLY A 73 -8.98 4.21 12.20
C GLY A 73 -8.31 3.74 10.92
N LEU A 74 -8.93 2.78 10.22
CA LEU A 74 -8.41 2.30 8.94
C LEU A 74 -8.62 3.34 7.83
N VAL A 75 -9.74 4.04 7.83
CA VAL A 75 -9.97 5.13 6.88
C VAL A 75 -8.89 6.20 7.04
N LYS A 76 -8.62 6.60 8.27
CA LYS A 76 -7.60 7.61 8.57
C LYS A 76 -6.21 7.14 8.11
N ARG A 77 -5.88 5.88 8.38
CA ARG A 77 -4.60 5.32 7.97
C ARG A 77 -4.43 5.29 6.45
N ARG A 78 -5.48 4.84 5.73
CA ARG A 78 -5.42 4.79 4.26
C ARG A 78 -5.31 6.20 3.66
N LYS A 79 -6.02 7.18 4.22
CA LYS A 79 -5.91 8.56 3.75
C LYS A 79 -4.49 9.10 3.92
N ALA A 80 -3.86 8.83 5.06
CA ALA A 80 -2.48 9.26 5.29
C ALA A 80 -1.53 8.60 4.30
N GLU A 81 -1.71 7.30 4.02
CA GLU A 81 -0.89 6.59 3.06
C GLU A 81 -1.07 7.15 1.64
N VAL A 82 -2.31 7.49 1.26
CA VAL A 82 -2.58 8.09 -0.05
C VAL A 82 -1.90 9.45 -0.20
N VAL A 83 -1.95 10.29 0.83
CA VAL A 83 -1.26 11.59 0.81
C VAL A 83 0.24 11.39 0.58
N LEU A 84 0.84 10.47 1.31
CA LEU A 84 2.26 10.15 1.15
C LEU A 84 2.55 9.57 -0.24
N PHE A 85 1.70 8.67 -0.71
CA PHE A 85 1.86 8.00 -2.00
C PHE A 85 1.87 8.97 -3.16
N LEU A 86 1.02 9.99 -3.09
CA LEU A 86 0.88 10.99 -4.17
C LEU A 86 1.83 12.17 -4.04
N SER A 87 2.61 12.23 -2.97
CA SER A 87 3.54 13.33 -2.76
C SER A 87 4.83 13.21 -3.59
#